data_7997b2e51f1030a20b91383bf36a9071
#
_entry.id   7997b2e51f1030a20b91383bf36a9071
#
_cell.length_a   1.000
_cell.length_b   1.000
_cell.length_c   1.000
_cell.angle_alpha   90.00
_cell.angle_beta   90.00
_cell.angle_gamma   90.00
#
_symmetry.space_group_name_H-M   'P 1'
#
loop_
_entity.id
_entity.type
_entity.pdbx_description
1 polymer ?
#
loop_
_entity_poly.entity_id
_entity_poly.type
_entity_poly.pdbx_seq_one_letter_code
_entity_poly.pdbx_strand_id
1 'polypeptide(L)'
;GETRKYLARDPGDRRVGLAVGGDETDLIFPAGHIVRTKLAQDLERLLEIANDRSAEGFVVGIPYSQKGEVGPQAKKVEGFVRALRKTTSKPVYTVDESFTSLEAEGLLREAGRQPSRDKGSVDEAAAALILRRFLASRQQP
;
A
#
# COMPACT_ATOMS: atom_id res chain seq x y z
N GLY A 1 -6.81 15.97 -18.53
CA GLY A 1 -7.53 14.98 -17.78
C GLY A 1 -7.47 15.24 -16.28
N GLU A 2 -8.37 14.66 -15.56
CA GLU A 2 -8.39 14.80 -14.12
C GLU A 2 -7.27 14.01 -13.47
N THR A 3 -6.59 14.65 -12.52
CA THR A 3 -5.58 13.98 -11.71
C THR A 3 -6.25 13.04 -10.75
N ARG A 4 -5.89 11.77 -10.80
CA ARG A 4 -6.39 10.78 -9.84
C ARG A 4 -5.36 10.56 -8.75
N LYS A 5 -5.83 10.53 -7.52
CA LYS A 5 -5.01 10.27 -6.35
C LYS A 5 -5.36 8.88 -5.81
N TYR A 6 -4.34 8.13 -5.40
CA TYR A 6 -4.52 6.77 -4.91
C TYR A 6 -3.97 6.63 -3.51
N LEU A 7 -4.59 5.77 -2.72
CA LEU A 7 -4.11 5.38 -1.41
C LEU A 7 -3.54 3.97 -1.51
N ALA A 8 -2.25 3.83 -1.26
CA ALA A 8 -1.58 2.54 -1.30
C ALA A 8 -1.45 1.96 0.11
N ARG A 9 -1.59 0.65 0.21
CA ARG A 9 -1.50 -0.11 1.45
C ARG A 9 -0.52 -1.26 1.27
N ASP A 10 0.43 -1.39 2.19
CA ASP A 10 1.30 -2.55 2.19
C ASP A 10 0.56 -3.78 2.78
N PRO A 11 1.11 -4.99 2.63
CA PRO A 11 0.43 -6.21 3.10
C PRO A 11 0.79 -6.65 4.52
N GLY A 12 0.98 -5.72 5.44
CA GLY A 12 1.40 -6.07 6.80
C GLY A 12 0.38 -6.90 7.59
N ASP A 13 0.85 -7.72 8.53
CA ASP A 13 0.01 -8.54 9.40
C ASP A 13 -0.47 -7.79 10.64
N ARG A 14 0.40 -7.01 11.25
CA ARG A 14 0.08 -6.27 12.47
C ARG A 14 -0.13 -4.80 12.22
N ARG A 15 0.68 -4.23 11.34
CA ARG A 15 0.58 -2.85 10.93
C ARG A 15 0.65 -2.80 9.43
N VAL A 16 -0.15 -1.93 8.86
CA VAL A 16 -0.11 -1.70 7.41
C VAL A 16 0.26 -0.26 7.18
N GLY A 17 1.32 -0.04 6.43
CA GLY A 17 1.75 1.30 6.05
C GLY A 17 0.89 1.82 4.92
N LEU A 18 0.78 3.15 4.85
CA LEU A 18 -0.03 3.84 3.86
C LEU A 18 0.78 4.92 3.18
N ALA A 19 0.46 5.16 1.91
CA ALA A 19 1.05 6.25 1.13
C ALA A 19 0.01 6.77 0.14
N VAL A 20 0.10 8.05 -0.20
CA VAL A 20 -0.80 8.67 -1.19
C VAL A 20 0.01 9.33 -2.29
N GLY A 21 -0.51 9.28 -3.50
CA GLY A 21 0.11 9.93 -4.65
C GLY A 21 -0.81 9.87 -5.86
N GLY A 22 -0.52 10.61 -6.89
CA GLY A 22 -1.38 10.75 -8.05
C GLY A 22 -0.68 10.59 -9.40
N ASP A 23 -1.47 10.50 -10.44
CA ASP A 23 -1.00 10.25 -11.82
C ASP A 23 -0.10 11.35 -12.39
N GLU A 24 -0.34 12.59 -12.02
CA GLU A 24 0.36 13.72 -12.64
C GLU A 24 1.64 14.14 -11.94
N THR A 25 1.91 13.61 -10.75
CA THR A 25 3.12 13.96 -10.02
C THR A 25 3.86 12.70 -9.63
N ASP A 26 5.19 12.79 -9.59
CA ASP A 26 6.00 11.71 -9.06
C ASP A 26 6.08 11.78 -7.54
N LEU A 27 5.33 12.71 -6.93
CA LEU A 27 5.35 12.90 -5.49
C LEU A 27 4.46 11.88 -4.81
N ILE A 28 5.05 11.12 -3.92
CA ILE A 28 4.36 10.14 -3.09
C ILE A 28 4.62 10.50 -1.64
N PHE A 29 3.54 10.62 -0.87
CA PHE A 29 3.63 11.06 0.52
C PHE A 29 3.27 9.92 1.47
N PRO A 30 4.04 9.72 2.55
CA PRO A 30 3.63 8.78 3.59
C PRO A 30 2.30 9.23 4.18
N ALA A 31 1.42 8.30 4.47
CA ALA A 31 0.10 8.58 5.02
C ALA A 31 -0.14 7.85 6.35
N GLY A 32 0.92 7.54 7.06
CA GLY A 32 0.83 6.88 8.35
C GLY A 32 0.71 5.37 8.24
N HIS A 33 0.17 4.78 9.29
CA HIS A 33 -0.05 3.34 9.32
C HIS A 33 -1.32 3.04 10.12
N ILE A 34 -1.86 1.85 9.88
CA ILE A 34 -3.01 1.34 10.64
C ILE A 34 -2.55 0.14 11.44
N VAL A 35 -2.84 0.13 12.74
CA VAL A 35 -2.66 -1.06 13.57
C VAL A 35 -3.86 -1.96 13.33
N ARG A 36 -3.62 -3.19 12.88
CA ARG A 36 -4.70 -4.10 12.50
C ARG A 36 -5.50 -4.55 13.71
N THR A 37 -6.82 -4.59 13.55
CA THR A 37 -7.76 -5.07 14.54
C THR A 37 -8.68 -6.10 13.88
N LYS A 38 -9.96 -5.78 13.72
CA LYS A 38 -10.91 -6.64 13.03
C LYS A 38 -11.09 -6.14 11.60
N LEU A 39 -11.40 -7.06 10.70
CA LEU A 39 -11.55 -6.75 9.28
C LEU A 39 -12.50 -5.57 9.04
N ALA A 40 -13.68 -5.57 9.67
CA ALA A 40 -14.66 -4.51 9.46
C ALA A 40 -14.13 -3.14 9.89
N GLN A 41 -13.42 -3.08 11.02
CA GLN A 41 -12.82 -1.84 11.52
C GLN A 41 -11.67 -1.38 10.64
N ASP A 42 -10.85 -2.31 10.17
CA ASP A 42 -9.73 -1.99 9.27
C ASP A 42 -10.22 -1.41 7.95
N LEU A 43 -11.28 -2.00 7.39
CA LEU A 43 -11.90 -1.48 6.15
C LEU A 43 -12.46 -0.08 6.36
N GLU A 44 -13.18 0.13 7.44
CA GLU A 44 -13.76 1.44 7.76
C GLU A 44 -12.69 2.50 7.91
N ARG A 45 -11.61 2.16 8.62
CA ARG A 45 -10.48 3.06 8.82
C ARG A 45 -9.82 3.43 7.51
N LEU A 46 -9.60 2.44 6.64
CA LEU A 46 -8.99 2.68 5.34
C LEU A 46 -9.86 3.61 4.48
N LEU A 47 -11.18 3.40 4.50
CA LEU A 47 -12.11 4.25 3.76
C LEU A 47 -12.12 5.68 4.29
N GLU A 48 -12.05 5.87 5.61
CA GLU A 48 -11.97 7.19 6.22
C GLU A 48 -10.72 7.93 5.77
N ILE A 49 -9.57 7.25 5.79
CA ILE A 49 -8.31 7.86 5.38
C ILE A 49 -8.35 8.22 3.90
N ALA A 50 -8.92 7.36 3.06
CA ALA A 50 -9.07 7.66 1.64
C ALA A 50 -9.92 8.91 1.41
N ASN A 51 -11.01 9.05 2.16
CA ASN A 51 -11.83 10.25 2.06
C ASN A 51 -11.10 11.50 2.55
N ASP A 52 -10.40 11.41 3.69
CA ASP A 52 -9.65 12.52 4.24
C ASP A 52 -8.53 13.00 3.31
N ARG A 53 -7.95 12.07 2.56
CA ARG A 53 -6.86 12.37 1.63
C ARG A 53 -7.34 12.59 0.20
N SER A 54 -8.65 12.54 -0.03
CA SER A 54 -9.25 12.69 -1.35
C SER A 54 -8.76 11.67 -2.36
N ALA A 55 -8.51 10.45 -1.89
CA ALA A 55 -8.09 9.35 -2.76
C ALA A 55 -9.29 8.81 -3.54
N GLU A 56 -9.10 8.58 -4.82
CA GLU A 56 -10.15 8.08 -5.72
C GLU A 56 -10.04 6.59 -6.00
N GLY A 57 -8.96 5.97 -5.56
CA GLY A 57 -8.75 4.54 -5.74
C GLY A 57 -7.77 4.00 -4.71
N PHE A 58 -7.69 2.68 -4.63
CA PHE A 58 -6.82 1.98 -3.70
C PHE A 58 -5.82 1.13 -4.47
N VAL A 59 -4.61 1.02 -3.93
CA VAL A 59 -3.57 0.13 -4.45
C VAL A 59 -3.09 -0.74 -3.31
N VAL A 60 -3.25 -2.04 -3.42
CA VAL A 60 -2.89 -2.99 -2.36
C VAL A 60 -1.75 -3.88 -2.86
N GLY A 61 -0.66 -3.93 -2.10
CA GLY A 61 0.43 -4.84 -2.41
C GLY A 61 0.10 -6.26 -1.97
N ILE A 62 0.36 -7.24 -2.81
CA ILE A 62 0.14 -8.64 -2.49
C ILE A 62 1.50 -9.35 -2.42
N PRO A 63 1.81 -10.02 -1.30
CA PRO A 63 3.13 -10.63 -1.12
C PRO A 63 3.21 -12.02 -1.73
N TYR A 64 3.34 -12.09 -3.05
CA TYR A 64 3.58 -13.36 -3.73
C TYR A 64 4.98 -13.86 -3.41
N SER A 65 5.18 -15.18 -3.50
CA SER A 65 6.52 -15.76 -3.34
C SER A 65 7.40 -15.38 -4.53
N GLN A 66 8.71 -15.63 -4.41
CA GLN A 66 9.65 -15.37 -5.50
C GLN A 66 9.28 -16.09 -6.79
N LYS A 67 8.57 -17.20 -6.66
CA LYS A 67 8.12 -18.01 -7.81
C LYS A 67 6.75 -17.58 -8.32
N GLY A 68 6.18 -16.51 -7.78
CA GLY A 68 4.84 -16.07 -8.15
C GLY A 68 3.72 -16.89 -7.54
N GLU A 69 4.03 -17.73 -6.58
CA GLU A 69 3.04 -18.60 -5.94
C GLU A 69 2.24 -17.86 -4.88
N VAL A 70 0.97 -18.25 -4.74
CA VAL A 70 0.07 -17.66 -3.76
C VAL A 70 0.20 -18.44 -2.45
N GLY A 71 1.00 -17.91 -1.51
CA GLY A 71 1.13 -18.48 -0.18
C GLY A 71 0.04 -18.03 0.77
N PRO A 72 0.08 -18.45 2.05
CA PRO A 72 -0.95 -18.08 3.03
C PRO A 72 -1.10 -16.58 3.22
N GLN A 73 -0.01 -15.84 3.23
CA GLN A 73 -0.06 -14.39 3.39
C GLN A 73 -0.74 -13.72 2.20
N ALA A 74 -0.39 -14.13 0.98
CA ALA A 74 -1.02 -13.58 -0.23
C ALA A 74 -2.53 -13.87 -0.22
N LYS A 75 -2.93 -15.05 0.22
CA LYS A 75 -4.35 -15.39 0.31
C LYS A 75 -5.11 -14.49 1.28
N LYS A 76 -4.50 -14.15 2.41
CA LYS A 76 -5.10 -13.22 3.38
C LYS A 76 -5.31 -11.85 2.77
N VAL A 77 -4.32 -11.35 2.05
CA VAL A 77 -4.41 -10.04 1.41
C VAL A 77 -5.43 -10.06 0.27
N GLU A 78 -5.47 -11.13 -0.51
CA GLU A 78 -6.50 -11.28 -1.55
C GLU A 78 -7.90 -11.27 -0.95
N GLY A 79 -8.08 -11.91 0.21
CA GLY A 79 -9.34 -11.86 0.95
C GLY A 79 -9.72 -10.46 1.38
N PHE A 80 -8.73 -9.70 1.86
CA PHE A 80 -8.92 -8.29 2.21
C PHE A 80 -9.35 -7.47 0.98
N VAL A 81 -8.69 -7.69 -0.16
CA VAL A 81 -9.01 -6.98 -1.41
C VAL A 81 -10.46 -7.27 -1.82
N ARG A 82 -10.89 -8.53 -1.75
CA ARG A 82 -12.28 -8.89 -2.07
C ARG A 82 -13.27 -8.16 -1.15
N ALA A 83 -12.97 -8.13 0.15
CA ALA A 83 -13.82 -7.44 1.11
C ALA A 83 -13.86 -5.94 0.85
N LEU A 84 -12.71 -5.35 0.52
CA LEU A 84 -12.63 -3.92 0.21
C LEU A 84 -13.46 -3.59 -1.05
N ARG A 85 -13.36 -4.41 -2.08
CA ARG A 85 -14.13 -4.21 -3.31
C ARG A 85 -15.63 -4.26 -3.08
N LYS A 86 -16.09 -5.05 -2.11
CA LYS A 86 -17.51 -5.11 -1.75
C LYS A 86 -17.95 -3.90 -0.93
N THR A 87 -17.03 -3.25 -0.24
CA THR A 87 -17.33 -2.15 0.68
C THR A 87 -17.28 -0.78 0.00
N THR A 88 -16.48 -0.64 -1.05
CA THR A 88 -16.30 0.64 -1.74
C THR A 88 -16.67 0.53 -3.21
N SER A 89 -17.13 1.66 -3.77
CA SER A 89 -17.34 1.79 -5.22
C SER A 89 -16.07 2.25 -5.94
N LYS A 90 -15.04 2.65 -5.19
CA LYS A 90 -13.78 3.11 -5.78
C LYS A 90 -13.00 1.91 -6.33
N PRO A 91 -12.22 2.12 -7.40
CA PRO A 91 -11.40 1.02 -7.94
C PRO A 91 -10.35 0.56 -6.94
N VAL A 92 -10.09 -0.74 -6.92
CA VAL A 92 -9.08 -1.35 -6.07
C VAL A 92 -8.13 -2.14 -6.98
N TYR A 93 -6.88 -1.69 -7.02
CA TYR A 93 -5.84 -2.31 -7.84
C TYR A 93 -4.88 -3.11 -6.95
N THR A 94 -4.21 -4.09 -7.52
CA THR A 94 -3.23 -4.88 -6.79
C THR A 94 -1.87 -4.81 -7.50
N VAL A 95 -0.82 -4.92 -6.71
CA VAL A 95 0.56 -4.91 -7.20
C VAL A 95 1.33 -6.01 -6.48
N ASP A 96 2.18 -6.73 -7.22
CA ASP A 96 3.09 -7.69 -6.62
C ASP A 96 4.15 -6.91 -5.82
N GLU A 97 4.26 -7.20 -4.52
CA GLU A 97 5.15 -6.46 -3.65
C GLU A 97 6.34 -7.27 -3.15
N SER A 98 6.71 -8.35 -3.84
CA SER A 98 7.87 -9.16 -3.46
C SER A 98 9.08 -8.29 -3.15
N PHE A 99 9.68 -8.48 -1.95
CA PHE A 99 10.86 -7.76 -1.48
C PHE A 99 10.71 -6.26 -1.22
N THR A 100 9.49 -5.74 -1.24
CA THR A 100 9.25 -4.31 -0.98
C THR A 100 9.78 -3.87 0.38
N SER A 101 9.66 -4.73 1.40
CA SER A 101 10.17 -4.42 2.74
C SER A 101 11.69 -4.25 2.76
N LEU A 102 12.42 -5.08 2.02
CA LEU A 102 13.89 -4.97 1.93
C LEU A 102 14.29 -3.67 1.22
N GLU A 103 13.59 -3.32 0.15
CA GLU A 103 13.83 -2.06 -0.55
C GLU A 103 13.55 -0.87 0.37
N ALA A 104 12.46 -0.94 1.14
CA ALA A 104 12.08 0.12 2.08
C ALA A 104 13.13 0.30 3.17
N GLU A 105 13.66 -0.79 3.72
CA GLU A 105 14.73 -0.73 4.72
C GLU A 105 15.98 -0.09 4.14
N GLY A 106 16.33 -0.42 2.90
CA GLY A 106 17.47 0.18 2.22
C GLY A 106 17.33 1.69 2.06
N LEU A 107 16.14 2.14 1.67
CA LEU A 107 15.85 3.57 1.53
C LEU A 107 16.00 4.31 2.88
N LEU A 108 15.53 3.71 3.97
CA LEU A 108 15.67 4.31 5.29
C LEU A 108 17.12 4.40 5.72
N ARG A 109 17.92 3.37 5.44
CA ARG A 109 19.35 3.39 5.77
C ARG A 109 20.08 4.48 4.99
N GLU A 110 19.75 4.65 3.72
CA GLU A 110 20.33 5.72 2.89
C GLU A 110 20.00 7.09 3.46
N ALA A 111 18.81 7.23 4.07
CA ALA A 111 18.39 8.48 4.71
C ALA A 111 18.95 8.64 6.14
N GLY A 112 19.78 7.72 6.61
CA GLY A 112 20.35 7.78 7.95
C GLY A 112 19.42 7.31 9.06
N ARG A 113 18.33 6.62 8.72
CA ARG A 113 17.35 6.11 9.70
C ARG A 113 17.60 4.63 9.97
N GLN A 114 17.15 4.16 11.13
CA GLN A 114 17.31 2.76 11.51
C GLN A 114 15.99 2.02 11.41
N PRO A 115 15.87 1.08 10.47
CA PRO A 115 14.61 0.35 10.27
C PRO A 115 14.10 -0.37 11.52
N SER A 116 15.01 -0.92 12.34
CA SER A 116 14.63 -1.64 13.55
C SER A 116 13.95 -0.77 14.60
N ARG A 117 14.23 0.53 14.59
CA ARG A 117 13.65 1.49 15.55
C ARG A 117 12.44 2.22 14.97
N ASP A 118 12.30 2.19 13.67
CA ASP A 118 11.34 3.04 12.97
C ASP A 118 10.44 2.18 12.07
N LYS A 119 9.77 1.22 12.68
CA LYS A 119 8.95 0.26 11.95
C LYS A 119 7.79 0.90 11.19
N GLY A 120 7.20 1.95 11.75
CA GLY A 120 6.15 2.69 11.05
C GLY A 120 6.65 3.32 9.76
N SER A 121 7.89 3.85 9.76
CA SER A 121 8.51 4.41 8.56
C SER A 121 8.83 3.34 7.52
N VAL A 122 9.20 2.13 7.96
CA VAL A 122 9.42 1.01 7.03
C VAL A 122 8.11 0.66 6.33
N ASP A 123 7.01 0.57 7.09
CA ASP A 123 5.70 0.25 6.55
C ASP A 123 5.23 1.32 5.54
N GLU A 124 5.42 2.60 5.88
CA GLU A 124 5.09 3.69 4.98
C GLU A 124 5.94 3.68 3.72
N ALA A 125 7.24 3.38 3.84
CA ALA A 125 8.14 3.30 2.69
C ALA A 125 7.75 2.13 1.79
N ALA A 126 7.32 1.01 2.37
CA ALA A 126 6.84 -0.13 1.59
C ALA A 126 5.58 0.25 0.80
N ALA A 127 4.65 0.96 1.42
CA ALA A 127 3.44 1.43 0.73
C ALA A 127 3.79 2.41 -0.39
N ALA A 128 4.77 3.28 -0.17
CA ALA A 128 5.22 4.23 -1.19
C ALA A 128 5.83 3.51 -2.40
N LEU A 129 6.60 2.45 -2.17
CA LEU A 129 7.17 1.65 -3.26
C LEU A 129 6.09 0.92 -4.06
N ILE A 130 5.08 0.41 -3.37
CA ILE A 130 3.92 -0.23 -4.02
C ILE A 130 3.23 0.79 -4.93
N LEU A 131 2.99 1.99 -4.43
CA LEU A 131 2.34 3.03 -5.20
C LEU A 131 3.20 3.45 -6.40
N ARG A 132 4.51 3.57 -6.20
CA ARG A 132 5.44 3.92 -7.28
C ARG A 132 5.40 2.89 -8.41
N ARG A 133 5.39 1.60 -8.06
CA ARG A 133 5.28 0.51 -9.04
C ARG A 133 3.97 0.59 -9.83
N PHE A 134 2.89 0.86 -9.13
CA PHE A 134 1.58 1.00 -9.77
C PHE A 134 1.56 2.17 -10.74
N LEU A 135 2.02 3.34 -10.32
CA LEU A 135 2.02 4.53 -11.17
C LEU A 135 2.94 4.35 -12.37
N ALA A 136 4.10 3.72 -12.18
CA ALA A 136 5.02 3.46 -13.28
C ALA A 136 4.41 2.53 -14.33
N SER A 137 3.67 1.51 -13.91
CA SER A 137 3.04 0.57 -14.83
C SER A 137 1.94 1.24 -15.66
N ARG A 138 1.29 2.26 -15.14
CA ARG A 138 0.23 2.99 -15.86
C ARG A 138 0.78 3.96 -16.90
N GLN A 139 2.02 4.38 -16.75
CA GLN A 139 2.64 5.31 -17.70
C GLN A 139 3.23 4.62 -18.92
N GLN A 140 3.32 3.30 -18.89
CA GLN A 140 3.82 2.54 -20.03
C GLN A 140 2.72 2.34 -21.07
N PRO A 141 3.03 2.57 -22.36
CA PRO A 141 2.06 2.37 -23.43
C PRO A 141 1.66 0.92 -23.62
#